data_d218fc298579562e9f60f96fcfed774b
#
_entry.id   d218fc298579562e9f60f96fcfed774b
#
_cell.length_a   1.000
_cell.length_b   1.000
_cell.length_c   1.000
_cell.angle_alpha   90.00
_cell.angle_beta   90.00
_cell.angle_gamma   90.00
#
_symmetry.space_group_name_H-M   'P 1'
#
loop_
_entity.id
_entity.type
_entity.pdbx_description
1 polymer ?
#
loop_
_entity_poly.entity_id
_entity_poly.type
_entity_poly.pdbx_seq_one_letter_code
_entity_poly.pdbx_strand_id
1 'polypeptide(L)'
;EGDWLKFIDYCKNKYKCNPLDVDDLDSAYALTANYMYWLHEDPEAKILKGSSNIPGREKLNNNPYSSTAYKASTIQRILASIAYKYRLNNFQFDRKNPNIAETISAIVRNEKNLKSGQAKEILKVDIEKIINSIHDDEEDYSTIRDKALILVGFYSFCRRSELLGMKYEHLHFGDDGIQVLIPFSKTDQTGEGRMIFLPTTNDKFCPVKALKNWLDVARIDKGPLFYKVNKSNTIEKYTINQRNQKVSLNDASFVLILKKRARAAGLEDCDKISGHSLRIGSITQARMNGVPTHEIMSQSGHKTTQMIDRYTKLSNIKETSAAKKI
;
A
#
# COMPACT_ATOMS: atom_id res chain seq x y z
N GLU A 1 5.38 5.07 -20.19
CA GLU A 1 5.90 4.56 -21.47
C GLU A 1 5.50 3.10 -21.70
N GLY A 2 5.72 2.19 -20.78
CA GLY A 2 5.39 0.77 -20.93
C GLY A 2 3.91 0.45 -21.22
N ASP A 3 2.95 1.18 -20.65
CA ASP A 3 1.52 0.97 -20.92
C ASP A 3 1.16 1.36 -22.36
N TRP A 4 1.79 2.42 -22.87
CA TRP A 4 1.57 2.88 -24.22
C TRP A 4 2.14 1.91 -25.27
N LEU A 5 3.33 1.38 -25.05
CA LEU A 5 3.91 0.37 -25.94
C LEU A 5 3.07 -0.89 -26.03
N LYS A 6 2.54 -1.37 -24.90
CA LYS A 6 1.61 -2.51 -24.88
C LYS A 6 0.31 -2.23 -25.66
N PHE A 7 -0.18 -1.00 -25.58
CA PHE A 7 -1.35 -0.60 -26.35
C PHE A 7 -1.07 -0.56 -27.86
N ILE A 8 0.08 -0.03 -28.27
CA ILE A 8 0.53 -0.09 -29.68
C ILE A 8 0.61 -1.53 -30.17
N ASP A 9 1.25 -2.42 -29.39
CA ASP A 9 1.39 -3.83 -29.75
C ASP A 9 0.02 -4.51 -29.91
N TYR A 10 -0.93 -4.23 -29.01
CA TYR A 10 -2.30 -4.71 -29.13
C TYR A 10 -2.96 -4.23 -30.42
N CYS A 11 -2.88 -2.94 -30.75
CA CYS A 11 -3.46 -2.37 -31.97
C CYS A 11 -2.83 -2.98 -33.24
N LYS A 12 -1.50 -3.10 -33.27
CA LYS A 12 -0.79 -3.73 -34.38
C LYS A 12 -1.16 -5.18 -34.59
N ASN A 13 -1.26 -5.95 -33.52
CA ASN A 13 -1.54 -7.38 -33.60
C ASN A 13 -3.00 -7.66 -33.98
N LYS A 14 -3.95 -6.95 -33.38
CA LYS A 14 -5.38 -7.20 -33.51
C LYS A 14 -6.04 -6.44 -34.66
N TYR A 15 -5.62 -5.21 -34.91
CA TYR A 15 -6.24 -4.31 -35.89
C TYR A 15 -5.34 -3.94 -37.05
N LYS A 16 -4.06 -4.37 -37.03
CA LYS A 16 -3.04 -4.03 -38.05
C LYS A 16 -2.84 -2.52 -38.25
N CYS A 17 -3.10 -1.73 -37.21
CA CYS A 17 -2.97 -0.27 -37.25
C CYS A 17 -2.06 0.23 -36.12
N ASN A 18 -1.56 1.46 -36.29
CA ASN A 18 -0.97 2.21 -35.19
C ASN A 18 -2.05 3.12 -34.60
N PRO A 19 -2.23 3.18 -33.27
CA PRO A 19 -3.27 3.99 -32.65
C PRO A 19 -3.13 5.51 -32.88
N LEU A 20 -2.01 5.99 -33.42
CA LEU A 20 -1.81 7.39 -33.84
C LEU A 20 -2.12 7.63 -35.31
N ASP A 21 -2.25 6.59 -36.12
CA ASP A 21 -2.53 6.69 -37.57
C ASP A 21 -4.03 6.49 -37.88
N VAL A 22 -4.90 6.81 -36.90
CA VAL A 22 -6.35 6.75 -37.07
C VAL A 22 -6.88 8.08 -37.61
N ASP A 23 -7.89 7.99 -38.50
CA ASP A 23 -8.43 9.12 -39.23
C ASP A 23 -9.19 10.12 -38.35
N ASP A 24 -9.76 9.62 -37.21
CA ASP A 24 -10.60 10.43 -36.33
C ASP A 24 -10.48 10.01 -34.83
N LEU A 25 -11.03 10.85 -33.96
CA LEU A 25 -11.07 10.62 -32.53
C LEU A 25 -11.98 9.45 -32.12
N ASP A 26 -13.02 9.17 -32.87
CA ASP A 26 -13.96 8.08 -32.55
C ASP A 26 -13.26 6.72 -32.73
N SER A 27 -12.44 6.57 -33.75
CA SER A 27 -11.57 5.42 -33.96
C SER A 27 -10.56 5.26 -32.79
N ALA A 28 -9.96 6.35 -32.33
CA ALA A 28 -9.06 6.32 -31.16
C ALA A 28 -9.81 5.89 -29.88
N TYR A 29 -11.03 6.35 -29.67
CA TYR A 29 -11.88 5.93 -28.55
C TYR A 29 -12.26 4.46 -28.65
N ALA A 30 -12.66 3.98 -29.83
CA ALA A 30 -13.03 2.59 -30.07
C ALA A 30 -11.86 1.64 -29.80
N LEU A 31 -10.67 1.94 -30.31
CA LEU A 31 -9.46 1.15 -30.05
C LEU A 31 -9.13 1.09 -28.56
N THR A 32 -9.23 2.23 -27.87
CA THR A 32 -8.94 2.31 -26.44
C THR A 32 -9.96 1.55 -25.61
N ALA A 33 -11.25 1.66 -25.91
CA ALA A 33 -12.33 0.93 -25.23
C ALA A 33 -12.18 -0.59 -25.42
N ASN A 34 -11.90 -1.04 -26.66
CA ASN A 34 -11.66 -2.44 -26.95
C ASN A 34 -10.41 -2.98 -26.21
N TYR A 35 -9.35 -2.18 -26.11
CA TYR A 35 -8.16 -2.57 -25.34
C TYR A 35 -8.44 -2.70 -23.84
N MET A 36 -9.22 -1.79 -23.25
CA MET A 36 -9.62 -1.87 -21.84
C MET A 36 -10.47 -3.10 -21.56
N TYR A 37 -11.42 -3.39 -22.45
CA TYR A 37 -12.25 -4.60 -22.36
C TYR A 37 -11.40 -5.87 -22.48
N TRP A 38 -10.48 -5.92 -23.45
CA TRP A 38 -9.53 -7.02 -23.63
C TRP A 38 -8.67 -7.24 -22.38
N LEU A 39 -8.13 -6.17 -21.78
CA LEU A 39 -7.35 -6.26 -20.53
C LEU A 39 -8.15 -6.88 -19.38
N HIS A 40 -9.46 -6.70 -19.36
CA HIS A 40 -10.34 -7.17 -18.28
C HIS A 40 -10.81 -8.62 -18.49
N GLU A 41 -11.22 -8.97 -19.70
CA GLU A 41 -11.91 -10.22 -19.96
C GLU A 41 -11.04 -11.32 -20.60
N ASP A 42 -10.07 -10.94 -21.43
CA ASP A 42 -9.35 -11.87 -22.29
C ASP A 42 -8.31 -12.72 -21.53
N PRO A 43 -8.30 -14.05 -21.71
CA PRO A 43 -7.29 -14.93 -21.15
C PRO A 43 -5.85 -14.59 -21.58
N GLU A 44 -5.63 -14.11 -22.81
CA GLU A 44 -4.31 -13.72 -23.30
C GLU A 44 -3.74 -12.52 -22.53
N ALA A 45 -4.58 -11.56 -22.14
CA ALA A 45 -4.18 -10.44 -21.29
C ALA A 45 -3.68 -10.89 -19.91
N LYS A 46 -4.14 -12.06 -19.42
CA LYS A 46 -3.67 -12.68 -18.17
C LYS A 46 -2.22 -13.14 -18.26
N ILE A 47 -1.83 -13.66 -19.42
CA ILE A 47 -0.45 -14.10 -19.69
C ILE A 47 0.51 -12.92 -19.65
N LEU A 48 0.14 -11.78 -20.26
CA LEU A 48 0.95 -10.55 -20.22
C LEU A 48 1.15 -10.00 -18.79
N LYS A 49 0.18 -10.18 -17.90
CA LYS A 49 0.29 -9.81 -16.50
C LYS A 49 1.28 -10.70 -15.73
N GLY A 50 1.40 -11.96 -16.11
CA GLY A 50 2.34 -12.95 -15.53
C GLY A 50 3.77 -12.81 -16.02
N SER A 51 3.99 -12.21 -17.19
CA SER A 51 5.28 -12.12 -17.88
C SER A 51 6.17 -10.96 -17.39
N SER A 52 6.18 -10.64 -16.10
CA SER A 52 7.33 -9.93 -15.56
C SER A 52 8.49 -10.95 -15.52
N ASN A 53 9.49 -10.76 -16.37
CA ASN A 53 10.72 -11.57 -16.48
C ASN A 53 11.57 -11.55 -15.18
N ILE A 54 10.98 -11.94 -14.05
CA ILE A 54 11.68 -12.11 -12.79
C ILE A 54 11.78 -13.61 -12.56
N PRO A 55 12.99 -14.20 -12.68
CA PRO A 55 13.20 -15.61 -12.38
C PRO A 55 12.68 -15.95 -10.98
N GLY A 56 11.85 -16.99 -10.86
CA GLY A 56 11.29 -17.45 -9.57
C GLY A 56 9.88 -16.95 -9.24
N ARG A 57 9.22 -16.15 -10.08
CA ARG A 57 7.86 -15.63 -9.83
C ARG A 57 6.73 -16.48 -10.42
N GLU A 58 7.03 -17.51 -11.17
CA GLU A 58 6.03 -18.37 -11.84
C GLU A 58 5.09 -19.09 -10.88
N LYS A 59 5.44 -19.23 -9.61
CA LYS A 59 4.68 -20.01 -8.62
C LYS A 59 3.68 -19.22 -7.76
N LEU A 60 3.60 -17.89 -7.85
CA LEU A 60 2.78 -17.06 -6.93
C LEU A 60 1.45 -16.57 -7.54
N ASN A 61 1.19 -16.80 -8.84
CA ASN A 61 -0.01 -16.30 -9.52
C ASN A 61 -1.07 -17.38 -9.79
N ASN A 62 -0.94 -18.58 -9.25
CA ASN A 62 -1.97 -19.62 -9.34
C ASN A 62 -3.07 -19.36 -8.28
N ASN A 63 -3.73 -18.20 -8.35
CA ASN A 63 -5.07 -18.08 -7.78
C ASN A 63 -6.08 -18.45 -8.89
N PRO A 64 -6.64 -19.67 -8.87
CA PRO A 64 -7.58 -20.11 -9.89
C PRO A 64 -8.90 -19.33 -9.89
N TYR A 65 -9.09 -18.44 -8.91
CA TYR A 65 -10.30 -17.62 -8.73
C TYR A 65 -10.17 -16.18 -9.25
N SER A 66 -9.06 -15.79 -9.86
CA SER A 66 -8.96 -14.48 -10.54
C SER A 66 -9.57 -14.58 -11.93
N SER A 67 -10.87 -14.34 -12.05
CA SER A 67 -11.61 -14.38 -13.32
C SER A 67 -11.23 -13.24 -14.28
N THR A 68 -10.55 -12.20 -13.81
CA THR A 68 -10.19 -11.02 -14.59
C THR A 68 -8.67 -10.86 -14.75
N ALA A 69 -8.23 -10.44 -15.95
CA ALA A 69 -6.80 -10.21 -16.22
C ALA A 69 -6.25 -9.03 -15.41
N TYR A 70 -6.91 -7.88 -15.46
CA TYR A 70 -6.54 -6.68 -14.76
C TYR A 70 -7.70 -6.12 -13.93
N LYS A 71 -7.38 -5.54 -12.76
CA LYS A 71 -8.38 -4.83 -11.94
C LYS A 71 -8.78 -3.51 -12.59
N ALA A 72 -10.04 -3.08 -12.38
CA ALA A 72 -10.58 -1.82 -12.85
C ALA A 72 -9.67 -0.62 -12.52
N SER A 73 -9.11 -0.55 -11.31
CA SER A 73 -8.19 0.50 -10.90
C SER A 73 -6.89 0.52 -11.71
N THR A 74 -6.39 -0.64 -12.10
CA THR A 74 -5.22 -0.76 -12.97
C THR A 74 -5.55 -0.31 -14.40
N ILE A 75 -6.72 -0.69 -14.91
CA ILE A 75 -7.19 -0.30 -16.24
C ILE A 75 -7.40 1.22 -16.30
N GLN A 76 -7.99 1.84 -15.28
CA GLN A 76 -8.12 3.30 -15.19
C GLN A 76 -6.77 4.03 -15.20
N ARG A 77 -5.75 3.46 -14.54
CA ARG A 77 -4.38 3.99 -14.59
C ARG A 77 -3.77 3.87 -15.99
N ILE A 78 -3.97 2.73 -16.65
CA ILE A 78 -3.51 2.50 -18.03
C ILE A 78 -4.20 3.48 -18.98
N LEU A 79 -5.52 3.67 -18.85
CA LEU A 79 -6.27 4.67 -19.60
C LEU A 79 -5.71 6.08 -19.42
N ALA A 80 -5.34 6.47 -18.20
CA ALA A 80 -4.74 7.77 -17.96
C ALA A 80 -3.40 7.93 -18.69
N SER A 81 -2.60 6.87 -18.77
CA SER A 81 -1.34 6.85 -19.52
C SER A 81 -1.57 6.95 -21.04
N ILE A 82 -2.55 6.24 -21.57
CA ILE A 82 -2.92 6.28 -22.99
C ILE A 82 -3.45 7.67 -23.37
N ALA A 83 -4.38 8.21 -22.59
CA ALA A 83 -4.92 9.55 -22.82
C ALA A 83 -3.85 10.65 -22.77
N TYR A 84 -2.87 10.52 -21.88
CA TYR A 84 -1.73 11.42 -21.84
C TYR A 84 -0.89 11.34 -23.13
N LYS A 85 -0.63 10.14 -23.65
CA LYS A 85 0.14 9.93 -24.89
C LYS A 85 -0.62 10.46 -26.12
N TYR A 86 -1.92 10.24 -26.21
CA TYR A 86 -2.73 10.85 -27.27
C TYR A 86 -2.63 12.38 -27.26
N ARG A 87 -2.75 13.01 -26.08
CA ARG A 87 -2.63 14.48 -25.95
C ARG A 87 -1.24 15.00 -26.36
N LEU A 88 -0.17 14.27 -26.04
CA LEU A 88 1.18 14.62 -26.48
C LEU A 88 1.34 14.58 -28.01
N ASN A 89 0.49 13.84 -28.72
CA ASN A 89 0.46 13.75 -30.18
C ASN A 89 -0.70 14.56 -30.78
N ASN A 90 -1.14 15.61 -30.08
CA ASN A 90 -2.16 16.56 -30.52
C ASN A 90 -3.57 16.00 -30.69
N PHE A 91 -3.87 14.78 -30.19
CA PHE A 91 -5.24 14.29 -30.11
C PHE A 91 -5.92 14.86 -28.86
N GLN A 92 -7.07 15.50 -29.01
CA GLN A 92 -7.89 15.98 -27.87
C GLN A 92 -8.66 14.84 -27.20
N PHE A 93 -7.96 13.84 -26.73
CA PHE A 93 -8.54 12.64 -26.12
C PHE A 93 -9.13 12.95 -24.75
N ASP A 94 -10.48 12.84 -24.63
CA ASP A 94 -11.21 13.01 -23.38
C ASP A 94 -11.56 11.64 -22.76
N ARG A 95 -11.10 11.39 -21.55
CA ARG A 95 -11.44 10.18 -20.77
C ARG A 95 -12.90 10.10 -20.35
N LYS A 96 -13.66 11.20 -20.46
CA LYS A 96 -15.11 11.26 -20.18
C LYS A 96 -15.97 10.96 -21.41
N ASN A 97 -15.38 10.70 -22.57
CA ASN A 97 -16.10 10.28 -23.75
C ASN A 97 -17.04 9.10 -23.38
N PRO A 98 -18.30 9.07 -23.85
CA PRO A 98 -19.29 8.05 -23.50
C PRO A 98 -18.78 6.61 -23.67
N ASN A 99 -18.16 6.29 -24.80
CA ASN A 99 -17.61 4.95 -25.07
C ASN A 99 -16.60 4.49 -24.00
N ILE A 100 -15.73 5.41 -23.57
CA ILE A 100 -14.75 5.15 -22.54
C ILE A 100 -15.42 5.02 -21.15
N ALA A 101 -16.33 5.94 -20.85
CA ALA A 101 -17.02 5.99 -19.55
C ALA A 101 -17.90 4.76 -19.33
N GLU A 102 -18.63 4.32 -20.37
CA GLU A 102 -19.47 3.11 -20.33
C GLU A 102 -18.63 1.84 -20.16
N THR A 103 -17.54 1.71 -20.94
CA THR A 103 -16.61 0.58 -20.81
C THR A 103 -16.05 0.47 -19.39
N ILE A 104 -15.54 1.58 -18.83
CA ILE A 104 -15.04 1.60 -17.45
C ILE A 104 -16.14 1.28 -16.43
N SER A 105 -17.35 1.81 -16.64
CA SER A 105 -18.48 1.54 -15.75
C SER A 105 -18.90 0.07 -15.77
N ALA A 106 -18.87 -0.57 -16.93
CA ALA A 106 -19.12 -2.01 -17.07
C ALA A 106 -18.06 -2.83 -16.34
N ILE A 107 -16.78 -2.53 -16.55
CA ILE A 107 -15.66 -3.20 -15.89
C ILE A 107 -15.77 -3.06 -14.36
N VAL A 108 -16.07 -1.86 -13.86
CA VAL A 108 -16.23 -1.62 -12.40
C VAL A 108 -17.43 -2.38 -11.83
N ARG A 109 -18.54 -2.49 -12.57
CA ARG A 109 -19.71 -3.27 -12.13
C ARG A 109 -19.39 -4.77 -12.06
N ASN A 110 -18.72 -5.32 -13.06
CA ASN A 110 -18.29 -6.71 -13.07
C ASN A 110 -17.33 -7.01 -11.90
N GLU A 111 -16.40 -6.12 -11.61
CA GLU A 111 -15.45 -6.31 -10.49
C GLU A 111 -16.14 -6.21 -9.12
N LYS A 112 -17.17 -5.37 -8.93
CA LYS A 112 -17.93 -5.29 -7.67
C LYS A 112 -18.66 -6.58 -7.33
N ASN A 113 -19.07 -7.35 -8.33
CA ASN A 113 -19.68 -8.67 -8.15
C ASN A 113 -18.65 -9.72 -7.71
N LEU A 114 -17.37 -9.49 -7.99
CA LEU A 114 -16.25 -10.29 -7.52
C LEU A 114 -15.75 -9.65 -6.22
N LYS A 115 -16.12 -10.19 -5.05
CA LYS A 115 -15.66 -9.69 -3.73
C LYS A 115 -14.14 -9.55 -3.74
N SER A 116 -13.62 -8.38 -4.04
CA SER A 116 -12.19 -8.08 -3.89
C SER A 116 -11.90 -8.05 -2.40
N GLY A 117 -11.03 -8.95 -1.93
CA GLY A 117 -10.65 -9.04 -0.53
C GLY A 117 -10.03 -7.71 -0.09
N GLN A 118 -10.74 -7.00 0.79
CA GLN A 118 -10.20 -5.81 1.44
C GLN A 118 -9.08 -6.23 2.39
N ALA A 119 -8.02 -5.42 2.46
CA ALA A 119 -6.93 -5.68 3.41
C ALA A 119 -7.48 -5.66 4.83
N LYS A 120 -7.15 -6.68 5.64
CA LYS A 120 -7.52 -6.75 7.06
C LYS A 120 -6.90 -5.56 7.79
N GLU A 121 -7.69 -4.84 8.56
CA GLU A 121 -7.22 -3.87 9.54
C GLU A 121 -6.60 -4.60 10.75
N ILE A 122 -5.59 -3.99 11.36
CA ILE A 122 -4.98 -4.46 12.62
C ILE A 122 -5.26 -3.38 13.67
N LEU A 123 -6.26 -3.60 14.52
CA LEU A 123 -6.67 -2.66 15.56
C LEU A 123 -5.74 -2.71 16.77
N LYS A 124 -5.93 -1.79 17.73
CA LYS A 124 -5.12 -1.74 18.96
C LYS A 124 -5.16 -3.06 19.73
N VAL A 125 -6.32 -3.69 19.84
CA VAL A 125 -6.47 -5.01 20.49
C VAL A 125 -5.66 -6.11 19.78
N ASP A 126 -5.54 -6.06 18.46
CA ASP A 126 -4.72 -6.99 17.69
C ASP A 126 -3.24 -6.72 17.91
N ILE A 127 -2.83 -5.44 17.96
CA ILE A 127 -1.45 -5.04 18.32
C ILE A 127 -1.10 -5.59 19.70
N GLU A 128 -1.96 -5.43 20.68
CA GLU A 128 -1.74 -5.95 22.04
C GLU A 128 -1.56 -7.47 22.05
N LYS A 129 -2.39 -8.22 21.32
CA LYS A 129 -2.23 -9.68 21.16
C LYS A 129 -0.90 -10.03 20.49
N ILE A 130 -0.55 -9.33 19.41
CA ILE A 130 0.72 -9.57 18.69
C ILE A 130 1.91 -9.32 19.62
N ILE A 131 1.97 -8.18 20.30
CA ILE A 131 3.10 -7.85 21.18
C ILE A 131 3.17 -8.80 22.37
N ASN A 132 2.03 -9.23 22.93
CA ASN A 132 1.98 -10.21 24.01
C ASN A 132 2.46 -11.61 23.59
N SER A 133 2.32 -11.97 22.31
CA SER A 133 2.80 -13.25 21.77
C SER A 133 4.29 -13.23 21.42
N ILE A 134 4.93 -12.07 21.46
CA ILE A 134 6.37 -11.93 21.24
C ILE A 134 7.07 -12.13 22.59
N HIS A 135 7.83 -13.20 22.73
CA HIS A 135 8.67 -13.41 23.91
C HIS A 135 9.73 -12.31 23.99
N ASP A 136 9.92 -11.77 25.19
CA ASP A 136 10.99 -10.81 25.44
C ASP A 136 12.32 -11.58 25.55
N ASP A 137 12.96 -11.77 24.40
CA ASP A 137 14.32 -12.31 24.29
C ASP A 137 15.23 -11.15 23.86
N GLU A 138 16.07 -10.71 24.79
CA GLU A 138 16.97 -9.57 24.58
C GLU A 138 18.10 -9.90 23.58
N GLU A 139 18.33 -11.16 23.27
CA GLU A 139 19.35 -11.61 22.33
C GLU A 139 18.81 -11.86 20.91
N ASP A 140 17.48 -12.00 20.72
CA ASP A 140 16.87 -12.18 19.39
C ASP A 140 16.57 -10.82 18.70
N TYR A 141 17.50 -10.39 17.86
CA TYR A 141 17.36 -9.17 17.07
C TYR A 141 16.09 -9.14 16.21
N SER A 142 15.62 -10.30 15.72
CA SER A 142 14.39 -10.37 14.93
C SER A 142 13.18 -10.03 15.75
N THR A 143 13.12 -10.47 16.98
CA THR A 143 12.05 -10.22 17.94
C THR A 143 12.00 -8.75 18.36
N ILE A 144 13.15 -8.19 18.76
CA ILE A 144 13.27 -6.79 19.16
C ILE A 144 12.89 -5.86 18.01
N ARG A 145 13.41 -6.15 16.78
CA ARG A 145 13.08 -5.40 15.56
C ARG A 145 11.60 -5.46 15.24
N ASP A 146 10.98 -6.66 15.29
CA ASP A 146 9.58 -6.85 14.93
C ASP A 146 8.65 -6.08 15.88
N LYS A 147 8.96 -6.09 17.20
CA LYS A 147 8.24 -5.32 18.22
C LYS A 147 8.29 -3.82 17.91
N ALA A 148 9.48 -3.28 17.67
CA ALA A 148 9.65 -1.87 17.31
C ALA A 148 8.96 -1.52 15.99
N LEU A 149 9.13 -2.33 14.95
CA LEU A 149 8.55 -2.13 13.62
C LEU A 149 7.02 -2.09 13.65
N ILE A 150 6.39 -2.98 14.41
CA ILE A 150 4.92 -3.08 14.53
C ILE A 150 4.37 -1.90 15.33
N LEU A 151 4.97 -1.57 16.47
CA LEU A 151 4.52 -0.44 17.30
C LEU A 151 4.73 0.90 16.59
N VAL A 152 5.93 1.17 16.05
CA VAL A 152 6.17 2.39 15.27
C VAL A 152 5.25 2.45 14.06
N GLY A 153 5.05 1.33 13.36
CA GLY A 153 4.15 1.26 12.20
C GLY A 153 2.70 1.61 12.53
N PHE A 154 2.21 1.17 13.68
CA PHE A 154 0.85 1.49 14.14
C PHE A 154 0.72 2.94 14.59
N TYR A 155 1.58 3.41 15.48
CA TYR A 155 1.48 4.76 16.07
C TYR A 155 1.86 5.89 15.11
N SER A 156 2.66 5.60 14.06
CA SER A 156 3.05 6.61 13.06
C SER A 156 1.96 6.94 12.04
N PHE A 157 0.96 6.09 11.86
CA PHE A 157 -0.04 6.20 10.78
C PHE A 157 0.56 6.24 9.37
N CYS A 158 1.83 5.89 9.22
CA CYS A 158 2.58 5.99 7.99
C CYS A 158 2.18 4.95 6.94
N ARG A 159 2.37 5.31 5.66
CA ARG A 159 2.38 4.30 4.60
C ARG A 159 3.58 3.37 4.80
N ARG A 160 3.47 2.12 4.36
CA ARG A 160 4.58 1.16 4.44
C ARG A 160 5.90 1.74 3.92
N SER A 161 5.88 2.39 2.76
CA SER A 161 7.08 2.98 2.17
C SER A 161 7.66 4.14 2.99
N GLU A 162 6.82 4.91 3.67
CA GLU A 162 7.23 5.98 4.58
C GLU A 162 7.88 5.38 5.85
N LEU A 163 7.24 4.36 6.44
CA LEU A 163 7.77 3.63 7.60
C LEU A 163 9.15 3.02 7.32
N LEU A 164 9.28 2.30 6.21
CA LEU A 164 10.54 1.65 5.84
C LEU A 164 11.60 2.63 5.33
N GLY A 165 11.19 3.83 4.94
CA GLY A 165 12.08 4.93 4.55
C GLY A 165 12.53 5.82 5.70
N MET A 166 12.07 5.61 6.93
CA MET A 166 12.53 6.37 8.09
C MET A 166 14.01 6.14 8.34
N LYS A 167 14.71 7.23 8.71
CA LYS A 167 16.13 7.21 9.05
C LYS A 167 16.34 7.80 10.43
N TYR A 168 17.49 7.47 11.05
CA TYR A 168 17.88 7.99 12.35
C TYR A 168 17.92 9.53 12.36
N GLU A 169 18.41 10.12 11.28
CA GLU A 169 18.52 11.58 11.10
C GLU A 169 17.16 12.29 11.04
N HIS A 170 16.08 11.52 10.89
CA HIS A 170 14.71 12.05 10.89
C HIS A 170 14.09 12.10 12.30
N LEU A 171 14.78 11.59 13.34
CA LEU A 171 14.27 11.48 14.70
C LEU A 171 14.71 12.68 15.54
N HIS A 172 13.74 13.30 16.19
CA HIS A 172 13.98 14.33 17.19
C HIS A 172 13.41 13.85 18.53
N PHE A 173 14.31 13.45 19.42
CA PHE A 173 13.96 12.89 20.72
C PHE A 173 13.55 14.01 21.68
N GLY A 174 12.40 13.84 22.34
CA GLY A 174 11.89 14.72 23.39
C GLY A 174 11.49 13.91 24.64
N ASP A 175 11.05 14.60 25.68
CA ASP A 175 10.68 13.99 26.97
C ASP A 175 9.36 13.19 26.86
N ASP A 176 8.41 13.67 26.08
CA ASP A 176 7.08 13.10 25.89
C ASP A 176 6.97 12.15 24.70
N GLY A 177 8.02 12.10 23.84
CA GLY A 177 7.99 11.25 22.64
C GLY A 177 9.10 11.54 21.64
N ILE A 178 8.87 11.10 20.42
CA ILE A 178 9.78 11.33 19.29
C ILE A 178 9.00 12.03 18.18
N GLN A 179 9.46 13.17 17.72
CA GLN A 179 9.03 13.79 16.47
C GLN A 179 9.81 13.16 15.33
N VAL A 180 9.12 12.76 14.26
CA VAL A 180 9.73 12.09 13.11
C VAL A 180 9.42 12.88 11.85
N LEU A 181 10.47 13.31 11.14
CA LEU A 181 10.34 13.92 9.83
C LEU A 181 10.09 12.85 8.78
N ILE A 182 9.00 12.99 8.03
CA ILE A 182 8.71 12.20 6.82
C ILE A 182 9.01 13.10 5.61
N PRO A 183 10.21 12.99 5.02
CA PRO A 183 10.70 13.99 4.07
C PRO A 183 9.95 13.99 2.74
N PHE A 184 9.45 12.83 2.31
CA PHE A 184 8.73 12.69 1.05
C PHE A 184 7.58 11.70 1.18
N SER A 185 6.44 12.04 0.61
CA SER A 185 5.35 11.10 0.41
C SER A 185 4.97 11.05 -1.07
N LYS A 186 4.40 9.94 -1.52
CA LYS A 186 3.92 9.77 -2.91
C LYS A 186 2.92 10.87 -3.34
N THR A 187 2.30 11.55 -2.38
CA THR A 187 1.29 12.61 -2.59
C THR A 187 1.83 14.01 -2.27
N ASP A 188 3.05 14.12 -1.82
CA ASP A 188 3.73 15.39 -1.56
C ASP A 188 4.47 15.83 -2.83
N GLN A 189 3.81 16.68 -3.61
CA GLN A 189 4.37 17.21 -4.87
C GLN A 189 5.28 18.42 -4.64
N THR A 190 5.20 19.05 -3.47
CA THR A 190 5.99 20.23 -3.10
C THR A 190 7.30 19.86 -2.39
N GLY A 191 7.40 18.63 -1.87
CA GLY A 191 8.61 18.15 -1.19
C GLY A 191 8.81 18.75 0.20
N GLU A 192 7.79 19.36 0.80
CA GLU A 192 7.86 20.00 2.14
C GLU A 192 8.02 18.97 3.28
N GLY A 193 7.59 17.71 3.01
CA GLY A 193 7.55 16.67 4.04
C GLY A 193 6.45 16.92 5.08
N ARG A 194 6.45 16.12 6.15
CA ARG A 194 5.60 16.36 7.33
C ARG A 194 6.25 15.82 8.58
N MET A 195 5.94 16.45 9.71
CA MET A 195 6.28 15.94 11.04
C MET A 195 5.15 15.05 11.53
N ILE A 196 5.51 13.93 12.14
CA ILE A 196 4.61 13.07 12.90
C ILE A 196 5.12 12.91 14.33
N PHE A 197 4.26 12.46 15.24
CA PHE A 197 4.62 12.28 16.64
C PHE A 197 4.40 10.81 17.08
N LEU A 198 5.40 10.25 17.74
CA LEU A 198 5.33 8.96 18.41
C LEU A 198 5.31 9.22 19.92
N PRO A 199 4.21 8.96 20.63
CA PRO A 199 4.11 9.26 22.07
C PRO A 199 4.90 8.25 22.91
N THR A 200 5.46 8.71 24.00
CA THR A 200 5.92 7.84 25.10
C THR A 200 4.70 7.41 25.91
N THR A 201 4.53 6.10 26.11
CA THR A 201 3.51 5.55 26.98
C THR A 201 4.15 4.75 28.12
N ASN A 202 3.40 4.58 29.24
CA ASN A 202 3.93 3.91 30.43
C ASN A 202 3.76 2.39 30.39
N ASP A 203 3.22 1.85 29.30
CA ASP A 203 2.98 0.42 29.11
C ASP A 203 4.03 -0.25 28.21
N LYS A 204 3.91 -1.57 28.06
CA LYS A 204 4.76 -2.38 27.19
C LYS A 204 4.52 -2.19 25.68
N PHE A 205 3.47 -1.44 25.33
CA PHE A 205 3.10 -1.12 23.95
C PHE A 205 3.66 0.24 23.50
N CYS A 206 4.61 0.79 24.25
CA CYS A 206 5.25 2.07 23.97
C CYS A 206 6.10 2.02 22.70
N PRO A 207 5.75 2.76 21.62
CA PRO A 207 6.53 2.77 20.39
C PRO A 207 7.93 3.36 20.59
N VAL A 208 8.07 4.35 21.49
CA VAL A 208 9.34 5.02 21.78
C VAL A 208 10.30 4.10 22.49
N LYS A 209 9.84 3.39 23.54
CA LYS A 209 10.69 2.43 24.27
C LYS A 209 11.14 1.29 23.37
N ALA A 210 10.22 0.75 22.56
CA ALA A 210 10.54 -0.32 21.62
C ALA A 210 11.53 0.12 20.54
N LEU A 211 11.35 1.36 20.00
CA LEU A 211 12.29 1.90 19.02
C LEU A 211 13.67 2.14 19.62
N LYS A 212 13.76 2.79 20.79
CA LYS A 212 15.04 3.02 21.46
C LYS A 212 15.77 1.71 21.71
N ASN A 213 15.10 0.70 22.28
CA ASN A 213 15.70 -0.63 22.51
C ASN A 213 16.24 -1.24 21.19
N TRP A 214 15.48 -1.16 20.09
CA TRP A 214 15.96 -1.66 18.80
C TRP A 214 17.19 -0.89 18.30
N LEU A 215 17.18 0.45 18.39
CA LEU A 215 18.31 1.29 17.96
C LEU A 215 19.57 0.97 18.75
N ASP A 216 19.44 0.81 20.06
CA ASP A 216 20.57 0.52 20.97
C ASP A 216 21.18 -0.86 20.67
N VAL A 217 20.35 -1.91 20.63
CA VAL A 217 20.79 -3.29 20.39
C VAL A 217 21.38 -3.46 18.99
N ALA A 218 20.78 -2.81 17.98
CA ALA A 218 21.27 -2.86 16.60
C ALA A 218 22.40 -1.86 16.32
N ARG A 219 22.78 -1.03 17.29
CA ARG A 219 23.79 0.04 17.16
C ARG A 219 23.51 0.92 15.94
N ILE A 220 22.30 1.46 15.88
CA ILE A 220 21.85 2.35 14.79
C ILE A 220 21.96 3.79 15.29
N ASP A 221 22.93 4.52 14.78
CA ASP A 221 23.18 5.94 15.03
C ASP A 221 23.04 6.82 13.77
N LYS A 222 22.81 6.19 12.62
CA LYS A 222 22.61 6.84 11.33
C LYS A 222 21.96 5.91 10.31
N GLY A 223 21.35 6.50 9.29
CA GLY A 223 20.75 5.77 8.16
C GLY A 223 19.41 5.13 8.50
N PRO A 224 18.99 4.09 7.77
CA PRO A 224 17.67 3.47 7.92
C PRO A 224 17.41 2.93 9.33
N LEU A 225 16.16 3.07 9.82
CA LEU A 225 15.79 2.57 11.14
C LEU A 225 15.64 1.05 11.18
N PHE A 226 15.14 0.42 10.11
CA PHE A 226 14.81 -0.99 10.13
C PHE A 226 15.61 -1.80 9.11
N TYR A 227 16.31 -2.81 9.60
CA TYR A 227 17.13 -3.71 8.82
C TYR A 227 16.54 -5.12 8.78
N LYS A 228 16.93 -5.90 7.78
CA LYS A 228 16.67 -7.33 7.76
C LYS A 228 17.55 -8.03 8.80
N VAL A 229 16.94 -8.94 9.56
CA VAL A 229 17.64 -9.89 10.42
C VAL A 229 17.51 -11.26 9.76
N ASN A 230 18.61 -11.96 9.58
CA ASN A 230 18.62 -13.29 8.98
C ASN A 230 18.36 -14.40 10.01
N LYS A 231 18.33 -15.65 9.56
CA LYS A 231 18.07 -16.82 10.43
C LYS A 231 19.18 -17.07 11.47
N SER A 232 20.39 -16.58 11.22
CA SER A 232 21.53 -16.66 12.14
C SER A 232 21.57 -15.50 13.13
N ASN A 233 20.44 -14.79 13.30
CA ASN A 233 20.29 -13.63 14.17
C ASN A 233 21.32 -12.51 13.87
N THR A 234 21.67 -12.33 12.59
CA THR A 234 22.60 -11.28 12.14
C THR A 234 21.86 -10.18 11.39
N ILE A 235 22.23 -8.93 11.64
CA ILE A 235 21.65 -7.77 10.99
C ILE A 235 22.28 -7.57 9.62
N GLU A 236 21.47 -7.65 8.56
CA GLU A 236 21.88 -7.39 7.18
C GLU A 236 21.60 -5.92 6.84
N LYS A 237 22.64 -5.09 6.74
CA LYS A 237 22.49 -3.65 6.47
C LYS A 237 21.79 -3.33 5.16
N TYR A 238 21.89 -4.23 4.15
CA TYR A 238 21.27 -4.03 2.83
C TYR A 238 20.72 -5.33 2.27
N THR A 239 19.55 -5.23 1.63
CA THR A 239 18.96 -6.29 0.79
C THR A 239 18.63 -5.71 -0.60
N ILE A 240 18.43 -6.60 -1.58
CA ILE A 240 18.00 -6.19 -2.93
C ILE A 240 16.48 -6.28 -3.01
N ASN A 241 15.82 -5.20 -3.38
CA ASN A 241 14.38 -5.20 -3.61
C ASN A 241 14.02 -5.69 -5.02
N GLN A 242 12.71 -5.75 -5.32
CA GLN A 242 12.20 -6.19 -6.64
C GLN A 242 12.60 -5.28 -7.81
N ARG A 243 13.09 -4.06 -7.54
CA ARG A 243 13.58 -3.10 -8.54
C ARG A 243 15.10 -3.10 -8.64
N ASN A 244 15.76 -4.13 -8.13
CA ASN A 244 17.22 -4.26 -8.06
C ASN A 244 17.91 -3.11 -7.30
N GLN A 245 17.23 -2.52 -6.31
CA GLN A 245 17.77 -1.43 -5.49
C GLN A 245 18.18 -1.98 -4.12
N LYS A 246 19.27 -1.45 -3.57
CA LYS A 246 19.68 -1.75 -2.19
C LYS A 246 18.72 -1.07 -1.21
N VAL A 247 18.11 -1.86 -0.33
CA VAL A 247 17.21 -1.38 0.73
C VAL A 247 17.54 -2.06 2.05
N SER A 248 17.23 -1.41 3.15
CA SER A 248 17.50 -1.94 4.49
C SER A 248 16.54 -3.08 4.87
N LEU A 249 15.24 -2.85 4.72
CA LEU A 249 14.18 -3.85 4.84
C LEU A 249 13.22 -3.69 3.66
N ASN A 250 12.96 -4.77 2.91
CA ASN A 250 12.10 -4.67 1.74
C ASN A 250 10.61 -4.82 2.08
N ASP A 251 9.78 -4.32 1.18
CA ASP A 251 8.32 -4.31 1.28
C ASP A 251 7.70 -5.70 1.51
N ALA A 252 8.22 -6.73 0.85
CA ALA A 252 7.73 -8.10 0.97
C ALA A 252 8.07 -8.69 2.35
N SER A 253 9.29 -8.44 2.84
CA SER A 253 9.71 -8.87 4.17
C SER A 253 8.85 -8.25 5.27
N PHE A 254 8.50 -6.97 5.16
CA PHE A 254 7.60 -6.31 6.10
C PHE A 254 6.25 -7.03 6.21
N VAL A 255 5.62 -7.35 5.07
CA VAL A 255 4.33 -8.05 5.05
C VAL A 255 4.46 -9.46 5.64
N LEU A 256 5.56 -10.17 5.34
CA LEU A 256 5.81 -11.50 5.89
C LEU A 256 5.99 -11.46 7.41
N ILE A 257 6.71 -10.46 7.94
CA ILE A 257 6.86 -10.24 9.39
C ILE A 257 5.48 -10.04 10.04
N LEU A 258 4.67 -9.12 9.52
CA LEU A 258 3.32 -8.89 10.07
C LEU A 258 2.48 -10.15 10.07
N LYS A 259 2.43 -10.88 8.94
CA LYS A 259 1.69 -12.14 8.83
C LYS A 259 2.20 -13.18 9.81
N LYS A 260 3.52 -13.33 9.94
CA LYS A 260 4.15 -14.28 10.89
C LYS A 260 3.72 -13.98 12.32
N ARG A 261 3.86 -12.72 12.75
CA ARG A 261 3.53 -12.30 14.13
C ARG A 261 2.02 -12.35 14.41
N ALA A 262 1.20 -11.97 13.45
CA ALA A 262 -0.26 -12.09 13.55
C ALA A 262 -0.74 -13.54 13.69
N ARG A 263 -0.17 -14.48 12.93
CA ARG A 263 -0.46 -15.90 13.05
C ARG A 263 -0.03 -16.47 14.41
N ALA A 264 1.17 -16.10 14.88
CA ALA A 264 1.65 -16.49 16.19
C ALA A 264 0.76 -15.99 17.34
N ALA A 265 0.13 -14.83 17.16
CA ALA A 265 -0.83 -14.26 18.11
C ALA A 265 -2.26 -14.83 17.97
N GLY A 266 -2.49 -15.80 17.08
CA GLY A 266 -3.80 -16.40 16.85
C GLY A 266 -4.81 -15.48 16.17
N LEU A 267 -4.39 -14.47 15.41
CA LEU A 267 -5.30 -13.63 14.67
C LEU A 267 -5.89 -14.38 13.48
N GLU A 268 -7.19 -14.19 13.25
CA GLU A 268 -7.88 -14.71 12.07
C GLU A 268 -7.51 -13.90 10.82
N ASP A 269 -7.80 -14.46 9.63
CA ASP A 269 -7.66 -13.78 8.33
C ASP A 269 -6.25 -13.19 8.05
N CYS A 270 -5.21 -13.78 8.59
CA CYS A 270 -3.82 -13.31 8.43
C CYS A 270 -3.38 -13.20 6.95
N ASP A 271 -3.99 -13.97 6.06
CA ASP A 271 -3.69 -13.92 4.62
C ASP A 271 -4.16 -12.61 3.96
N LYS A 272 -5.17 -11.95 4.52
CA LYS A 272 -5.65 -10.64 4.10
C LYS A 272 -4.79 -9.47 4.62
N ILE A 273 -3.82 -9.73 5.52
CA ILE A 273 -2.89 -8.71 6.01
C ILE A 273 -1.99 -8.24 4.86
N SER A 274 -1.85 -6.94 4.74
CA SER A 274 -1.07 -6.25 3.70
C SER A 274 -0.15 -5.20 4.30
N GLY A 275 0.66 -4.56 3.46
CA GLY A 275 1.50 -3.43 3.88
C GLY A 275 0.74 -2.19 4.37
N HIS A 276 -0.58 -2.14 4.19
CA HIS A 276 -1.42 -1.04 4.67
C HIS A 276 -2.21 -1.37 5.95
N SER A 277 -2.16 -2.62 6.43
CA SER A 277 -3.01 -3.09 7.53
C SER A 277 -2.80 -2.34 8.84
N LEU A 278 -1.55 -1.99 9.19
CA LEU A 278 -1.26 -1.17 10.37
C LEU A 278 -1.85 0.24 10.23
N ARG A 279 -1.64 0.87 9.08
CA ARG A 279 -2.17 2.22 8.80
C ARG A 279 -3.70 2.26 8.79
N ILE A 280 -4.34 1.25 8.21
CA ILE A 280 -5.80 1.14 8.23
C ILE A 280 -6.26 1.02 9.68
N GLY A 281 -5.65 0.13 10.46
CA GLY A 281 -5.99 -0.11 11.85
C GLY A 281 -5.80 1.11 12.74
N SER A 282 -4.68 1.84 12.60
CA SER A 282 -4.42 3.06 13.39
C SER A 282 -5.44 4.17 13.08
N ILE A 283 -5.78 4.40 11.81
CA ILE A 283 -6.79 5.39 11.42
C ILE A 283 -8.18 4.97 11.92
N THR A 284 -8.55 3.71 11.76
CA THR A 284 -9.82 3.17 12.26
C THR A 284 -9.90 3.32 13.78
N GLN A 285 -8.86 2.94 14.52
CA GLN A 285 -8.79 3.07 15.97
C GLN A 285 -8.90 4.53 16.44
N ALA A 286 -8.20 5.46 15.79
CA ALA A 286 -8.30 6.88 16.10
C ALA A 286 -9.72 7.42 15.89
N ARG A 287 -10.39 7.00 14.82
CA ARG A 287 -11.80 7.34 14.56
C ARG A 287 -12.73 6.77 15.64
N MET A 288 -12.55 5.51 16.03
CA MET A 288 -13.31 4.88 17.13
C MET A 288 -13.14 5.63 18.43
N ASN A 289 -11.94 6.16 18.70
CA ASN A 289 -11.64 6.96 19.89
C ASN A 289 -12.12 8.42 19.78
N GLY A 290 -12.80 8.81 18.68
CA GLY A 290 -13.34 10.17 18.50
C GLY A 290 -12.29 11.23 18.14
N VAL A 291 -11.09 10.84 17.72
CA VAL A 291 -10.03 11.79 17.32
C VAL A 291 -10.52 12.63 16.13
N PRO A 292 -10.38 13.97 16.19
CA PRO A 292 -10.79 14.86 15.10
C PRO A 292 -10.14 14.51 13.76
N THR A 293 -10.91 14.61 12.68
CA THR A 293 -10.45 14.20 11.34
C THR A 293 -9.19 14.95 10.89
N HIS A 294 -9.05 16.23 11.24
CA HIS A 294 -7.88 17.03 10.87
C HIS A 294 -6.58 16.56 11.56
N GLU A 295 -6.67 16.08 12.81
CA GLU A 295 -5.53 15.50 13.53
C GLU A 295 -5.10 14.17 12.89
N ILE A 296 -6.08 13.31 12.54
CA ILE A 296 -5.81 12.07 11.79
C ILE A 296 -5.16 12.38 10.45
N MET A 297 -5.63 13.42 9.75
CA MET A 297 -5.05 13.85 8.47
C MET A 297 -3.62 14.35 8.62
N SER A 298 -3.34 15.16 9.65
CA SER A 298 -2.00 15.64 9.96
C SER A 298 -1.04 14.48 10.19
N GLN A 299 -1.37 13.56 11.09
CA GLN A 299 -0.54 12.40 11.40
C GLN A 299 -0.36 11.46 10.20
N SER A 300 -1.45 11.17 9.46
CA SER A 300 -1.43 10.20 8.37
C SER A 300 -0.97 10.76 7.02
N GLY A 301 -1.02 12.09 6.82
CA GLY A 301 -0.75 12.74 5.54
C GLY A 301 -1.81 12.48 4.47
N HIS A 302 -3.09 12.36 4.85
CA HIS A 302 -4.20 12.37 3.91
C HIS A 302 -4.57 13.81 3.52
N LYS A 303 -4.76 14.04 2.22
CA LYS A 303 -5.10 15.38 1.70
C LYS A 303 -6.60 15.67 1.70
N THR A 304 -7.46 14.65 1.82
CA THR A 304 -8.92 14.81 1.79
C THR A 304 -9.60 13.99 2.88
N THR A 305 -10.69 14.51 3.43
CA THR A 305 -11.53 13.83 4.43
C THR A 305 -12.16 12.57 3.87
N GLN A 306 -12.54 12.56 2.59
CA GLN A 306 -13.11 11.39 1.92
C GLN A 306 -12.22 10.14 2.00
N MET A 307 -10.91 10.33 2.04
CA MET A 307 -9.97 9.20 2.22
C MET A 307 -10.05 8.61 3.62
N ILE A 308 -10.29 9.43 4.64
CA ILE A 308 -10.50 9.00 6.03
C ILE A 308 -11.87 8.33 6.18
N ASP A 309 -12.92 8.90 5.56
CA ASP A 309 -14.29 8.41 5.67
C ASP A 309 -14.47 6.98 5.12
N ARG A 310 -13.62 6.57 4.17
CA ARG A 310 -13.61 5.17 3.69
C ARG A 310 -13.31 4.16 4.80
N TYR A 311 -12.47 4.53 5.76
CA TYR A 311 -12.12 3.67 6.91
C TYR A 311 -13.22 3.66 7.97
N THR A 312 -14.07 4.69 8.02
CA THR A 312 -15.19 4.76 8.98
C THR A 312 -16.36 3.85 8.60
N LYS A 313 -16.62 3.66 7.30
CA LYS A 313 -17.77 2.88 6.82
C LYS A 313 -17.73 1.39 7.17
N LEU A 314 -16.59 0.87 7.58
CA LEU A 314 -16.38 -0.56 7.80
C LEU A 314 -16.49 -0.98 9.27
N SER A 315 -16.11 -0.11 10.19
CA SER A 315 -16.00 -0.46 11.62
C SER A 315 -17.23 -0.09 12.47
N ASN A 316 -18.12 0.79 12.01
CA ASN A 316 -19.02 1.50 12.92
C ASN A 316 -20.48 1.66 12.51
N ILE A 317 -21.06 0.78 11.67
CA ILE A 317 -22.52 0.83 11.42
C ILE A 317 -23.29 0.69 12.74
N LYS A 318 -22.78 -0.09 13.69
CA LYS A 318 -23.41 -0.28 15.01
C LYS A 318 -23.22 0.90 15.97
N GLU A 319 -22.06 1.57 15.94
CA GLU A 319 -21.75 2.64 16.91
C GLU A 319 -22.07 4.04 16.38
N THR A 320 -22.01 4.26 15.08
CA THR A 320 -22.36 5.53 14.43
C THR A 320 -23.79 5.60 13.92
N SER A 321 -24.62 4.59 14.21
CA SER A 321 -26.02 4.60 13.83
C SER A 321 -26.72 5.80 14.50
N ALA A 322 -27.25 6.72 13.67
CA ALA A 322 -28.11 7.80 14.14
C ALA A 322 -29.30 7.27 14.97
N ALA A 323 -29.72 6.03 14.71
CA ALA A 323 -30.78 5.36 15.48
C ALA A 323 -30.44 5.12 16.95
N LYS A 324 -29.15 5.13 17.34
CA LYS A 324 -28.75 5.06 18.76
C LYS A 324 -28.83 6.41 19.48
N LYS A 325 -29.04 7.50 18.74
CA LYS A 325 -29.10 8.86 19.29
C LYS A 325 -30.53 9.41 19.35
N ILE A 326 -31.52 8.58 18.97
CA ILE A 326 -32.95 8.81 19.10
C ILE A 326 -33.46 8.05 20.31
#